data_88758d00899c3ba6f8cd4376c28ae5cb
#
_entry.id   88758d00899c3ba6f8cd4376c28ae5cb
#
_cell.length_a   1.000
_cell.length_b   1.000
_cell.length_c   1.000
_cell.angle_alpha   90.00
_cell.angle_beta   90.00
_cell.angle_gamma   90.00
#
_symmetry.space_group_name_H-M   'P 1'
#
loop_
_entity.id
_entity.type
_entity.pdbx_description
1 polymer ?
#
loop_
_entity_poly.entity_id
_entity_poly.type
_entity_poly.pdbx_seq_one_letter_code
_entity_poly.pdbx_strand_id
1 'polypeptide(L)'
;PFAVINADDYYGKEAFHKLHDWLVLDHEDRAIAMAGFILKNTLSDNGGVTRGVCKIEKGHTHITDVAETSNIIKTVDHRGVVGAEADGLKLDPGAYVSMNFWGFPAKERHNPAFLTVLEEGFRDFFEKDVPANLQKAEYLLPTLIGGLLRDGKCTVKVLETNDNWFGV
;
A
#
# COMPACT_ATOMS: atom_id res chain seq x y z
N PRO A 1 15.17 7.61 9.09
CA PRO A 1 14.19 6.79 8.42
C PRO A 1 13.21 6.17 9.42
N PHE A 2 12.02 5.81 8.96
CA PHE A 2 11.05 5.08 9.76
C PHE A 2 10.16 4.22 8.85
N ALA A 3 9.50 3.24 9.45
CA ALA A 3 8.47 2.45 8.80
C ALA A 3 7.12 2.64 9.49
N VAL A 4 6.06 2.48 8.74
CA VAL A 4 4.67 2.43 9.23
C VAL A 4 4.11 1.05 8.93
N ILE A 5 3.53 0.41 9.94
CA ILE A 5 2.85 -0.89 9.86
C ILE A 5 1.57 -0.83 10.69
N ASN A 6 0.63 -1.72 10.42
CA ASN A 6 -0.47 -1.96 11.35
C ASN A 6 0.02 -2.79 12.53
N ALA A 7 -0.44 -2.48 13.73
CA ALA A 7 0.05 -3.11 14.96
C ALA A 7 -0.55 -4.51 15.21
N ASP A 8 -1.64 -4.82 14.54
CA ASP A 8 -2.46 -6.03 14.69
C ASP A 8 -2.32 -7.01 13.51
N ASP A 9 -1.37 -6.75 12.59
CA ASP A 9 -1.12 -7.58 11.41
C ASP A 9 0.17 -8.40 11.53
N TYR A 10 0.16 -9.59 10.95
CA TYR A 10 1.36 -10.39 10.72
C TYR A 10 1.87 -10.23 9.28
N TYR A 11 3.13 -9.84 9.12
CA TYR A 11 3.74 -9.50 7.83
C TYR A 11 4.82 -10.48 7.35
N GLY A 12 5.13 -11.53 8.12
CA GLY A 12 6.27 -12.40 7.83
C GLY A 12 7.60 -11.75 8.23
N LYS A 13 8.72 -12.26 7.72
CA LYS A 13 10.07 -11.76 8.03
C LYS A 13 10.76 -11.08 6.85
N GLU A 14 10.51 -11.56 5.64
CA GLU A 14 11.18 -11.08 4.43
C GLU A 14 10.86 -9.60 4.18
N ALA A 15 9.60 -9.19 4.37
CA ALA A 15 9.17 -7.82 4.22
C ALA A 15 9.96 -6.85 5.13
N PHE A 16 10.16 -7.22 6.41
CA PHE A 16 10.96 -6.42 7.35
C PHE A 16 12.42 -6.30 6.91
N HIS A 17 13.05 -7.40 6.50
CA HIS A 17 14.44 -7.37 6.03
C HIS A 17 14.60 -6.49 4.80
N LYS A 18 13.76 -6.66 3.80
CA LYS A 18 13.82 -5.87 2.56
C LYS A 18 13.60 -4.39 2.80
N LEU A 19 12.63 -4.04 3.68
CA LEU A 19 12.39 -2.64 4.00
C LEU A 19 13.54 -2.04 4.81
N HIS A 20 14.08 -2.77 5.80
CA HIS A 20 15.26 -2.35 6.56
C HIS A 20 16.45 -2.06 5.61
N ASP A 21 16.77 -3.04 4.74
CA ASP A 21 17.91 -2.91 3.82
C ASP A 21 17.75 -1.73 2.87
N TRP A 22 16.51 -1.44 2.47
CA TRP A 22 16.22 -0.24 1.69
C TRP A 22 16.39 1.04 2.53
N LEU A 23 15.86 1.09 3.75
CA LEU A 23 15.87 2.27 4.61
C LEU A 23 17.27 2.71 5.05
N VAL A 24 18.25 1.81 5.08
CA VAL A 24 19.65 2.14 5.46
C VAL A 24 20.47 2.72 4.31
N LEU A 25 19.95 2.72 3.08
CA LEU A 25 20.60 3.30 1.92
C LEU A 25 20.26 4.79 1.78
N ASP A 26 21.07 5.52 1.02
CA ASP A 26 20.73 6.86 0.58
C ASP A 26 19.72 6.79 -0.58
N HIS A 27 18.72 7.65 -0.52
CA HIS A 27 17.65 7.72 -1.52
C HIS A 27 17.51 9.14 -2.06
N GLU A 28 16.93 9.20 -3.26
CA GLU A 28 16.50 10.47 -3.84
C GLU A 28 15.41 11.11 -3.00
N ASP A 29 15.32 12.43 -3.08
CA ASP A 29 14.22 13.18 -2.46
C ASP A 29 12.87 12.61 -2.94
N ARG A 30 11.92 12.48 -2.02
CA ARG A 30 10.55 11.96 -2.26
C ARG A 30 10.46 10.45 -2.53
N ALA A 31 11.53 9.69 -2.37
CA ALA A 31 11.47 8.25 -2.47
C ALA A 31 10.73 7.65 -1.26
N ILE A 32 9.77 6.78 -1.52
CA ILE A 32 9.05 5.97 -0.54
C ILE A 32 9.24 4.52 -0.96
N ALA A 33 9.28 3.59 -0.01
CA ALA A 33 9.20 2.17 -0.30
C ALA A 33 7.92 1.57 0.27
N MET A 34 7.47 0.51 -0.36
CA MET A 34 6.33 -0.28 0.10
C MET A 34 6.70 -1.76 0.03
N ALA A 35 6.45 -2.51 1.11
CA ALA A 35 6.44 -3.96 1.02
C ALA A 35 5.25 -4.39 0.16
N GLY A 36 5.54 -4.96 -1.00
CA GLY A 36 4.54 -5.40 -1.98
C GLY A 36 4.21 -6.86 -1.77
N PHE A 37 3.03 -7.14 -1.24
CA PHE A 37 2.51 -8.50 -1.12
C PHE A 37 1.81 -8.91 -2.40
N ILE A 38 1.86 -10.19 -2.72
CA ILE A 38 1.15 -10.74 -3.88
C ILE A 38 -0.32 -10.92 -3.49
N LEU A 39 -1.25 -10.39 -4.26
CA LEU A 39 -2.69 -10.36 -3.95
C LEU A 39 -3.21 -11.74 -3.50
N LYS A 40 -2.92 -12.81 -4.23
CA LYS A 40 -3.38 -14.17 -3.89
C LYS A 40 -2.95 -14.65 -2.50
N ASN A 41 -1.83 -14.12 -1.96
CA ASN A 41 -1.30 -14.49 -0.64
C ASN A 41 -1.95 -13.68 0.51
N THR A 42 -2.87 -12.77 0.19
CA THR A 42 -3.56 -11.90 1.15
C THR A 42 -5.08 -12.08 1.13
N LEU A 43 -5.58 -13.03 0.34
CA LEU A 43 -7.01 -13.31 0.21
C LEU A 43 -7.50 -14.17 1.38
N SER A 44 -8.78 -14.00 1.71
CA SER A 44 -9.46 -14.77 2.77
C SER A 44 -10.39 -15.83 2.16
N ASP A 45 -10.48 -16.97 2.83
CA ASP A 45 -11.48 -18.00 2.53
C ASP A 45 -12.86 -17.66 3.17
N ASN A 46 -12.90 -16.67 4.05
CA ASN A 46 -14.08 -16.35 4.87
C ASN A 46 -14.84 -15.11 4.39
N GLY A 47 -14.54 -14.59 3.19
CA GLY A 47 -15.25 -13.45 2.62
C GLY A 47 -14.33 -12.47 1.88
N GLY A 48 -14.94 -11.38 1.41
CA GLY A 48 -14.24 -10.32 0.70
C GLY A 48 -13.30 -9.54 1.60
N VAL A 49 -12.18 -9.10 1.03
CA VAL A 49 -11.16 -8.30 1.70
C VAL A 49 -10.96 -6.97 0.98
N THR A 50 -10.43 -5.98 1.69
CA THR A 50 -10.06 -4.67 1.11
C THR A 50 -8.55 -4.57 1.01
N ARG A 51 -8.01 -4.16 -0.15
CA ARG A 51 -6.57 -4.04 -0.41
C ARG A 51 -6.24 -2.81 -1.24
N GLY A 52 -5.09 -2.21 -0.96
CA GLY A 52 -4.51 -1.20 -1.83
C GLY A 52 -3.88 -1.85 -3.07
N VAL A 53 -4.64 -2.04 -4.13
CA VAL A 53 -4.14 -2.66 -5.37
C VAL A 53 -3.24 -1.70 -6.13
N CYS A 54 -2.02 -2.13 -6.43
CA CYS A 54 -0.99 -1.32 -7.06
C CYS A 54 -0.96 -1.51 -8.57
N LYS A 55 -0.74 -0.40 -9.29
CA LYS A 55 -0.41 -0.42 -10.72
C LYS A 55 1.08 -0.24 -10.90
N ILE A 56 1.69 -1.10 -11.72
CA ILE A 56 3.11 -1.04 -12.07
C ILE A 56 3.22 -1.17 -13.59
N GLU A 57 4.04 -0.33 -14.20
CA GLU A 57 4.38 -0.50 -15.61
C GLU A 57 5.29 -1.73 -15.77
N LYS A 58 5.05 -2.48 -16.84
CA LYS A 58 5.78 -3.72 -17.12
C LYS A 58 7.30 -3.47 -17.18
N GLY A 59 8.05 -4.19 -16.37
CA GLY A 59 9.50 -4.07 -16.28
C GLY A 59 10.00 -3.00 -15.30
N HIS A 60 9.10 -2.32 -14.60
CA HIS A 60 9.44 -1.34 -13.58
C HIS A 60 9.23 -1.91 -12.17
N THR A 61 9.89 -1.27 -11.19
CA THR A 61 9.77 -1.62 -9.75
C THR A 61 9.08 -0.54 -8.95
N HIS A 62 8.58 0.51 -9.61
CA HIS A 62 7.88 1.63 -8.99
C HIS A 62 6.41 1.57 -9.37
N ILE A 63 5.54 1.81 -8.40
CA ILE A 63 4.12 1.92 -8.67
C ILE A 63 3.79 3.26 -9.31
N THR A 64 2.83 3.24 -10.22
CA THR A 64 2.27 4.43 -10.85
C THR A 64 0.98 4.89 -10.18
N ASP A 65 0.32 3.98 -9.48
CA ASP A 65 -0.91 4.27 -8.74
C ASP A 65 -1.15 3.20 -7.67
N VAL A 66 -1.89 3.56 -6.62
CA VAL A 66 -2.43 2.64 -5.63
C VAL A 66 -3.89 2.99 -5.39
N ALA A 67 -4.76 2.01 -5.54
CA ALA A 67 -6.20 2.19 -5.37
C ALA A 67 -6.75 1.23 -4.33
N GLU A 68 -7.42 1.78 -3.33
CA GLU A 68 -8.17 1.00 -2.35
C GLU A 68 -9.29 0.26 -3.07
N THR A 69 -9.25 -1.08 -3.04
CA THR A 69 -10.24 -1.93 -3.69
C THR A 69 -10.89 -2.82 -2.64
N SER A 70 -12.19 -2.62 -2.46
CA SER A 70 -12.99 -3.34 -1.46
C SER A 70 -13.61 -4.61 -2.05
N ASN A 71 -14.04 -5.50 -1.17
CA ASN A 71 -14.79 -6.71 -1.50
C ASN A 71 -14.07 -7.60 -2.53
N ILE A 72 -12.75 -7.75 -2.40
CA ILE A 72 -11.98 -8.68 -3.22
C ILE A 72 -12.24 -10.09 -2.71
N ILE A 73 -12.86 -10.91 -3.54
CA ILE A 73 -13.23 -12.29 -3.24
C ILE A 73 -12.22 -13.23 -3.86
N LYS A 74 -11.79 -14.22 -3.08
CA LYS A 74 -11.00 -15.34 -3.58
C LYS A 74 -11.86 -16.25 -4.45
N THR A 75 -11.39 -16.55 -5.65
CA THR A 75 -12.01 -17.52 -6.54
C THR A 75 -11.06 -18.69 -6.77
N VAL A 76 -11.59 -19.87 -7.05
CA VAL A 76 -10.79 -21.05 -7.38
C VAL A 76 -11.41 -21.70 -8.60
N ASP A 77 -10.63 -21.93 -9.66
CA ASP A 77 -11.12 -22.58 -10.87
C ASP A 77 -11.19 -24.11 -10.68
N HIS A 78 -11.74 -24.81 -11.68
CA HIS A 78 -11.89 -26.28 -11.66
C HIS A 78 -10.54 -27.05 -11.60
N ARG A 79 -9.42 -26.37 -11.80
CA ARG A 79 -8.05 -26.92 -11.69
C ARG A 79 -7.37 -26.56 -10.38
N GLY A 80 -8.08 -25.85 -9.48
CA GLY A 80 -7.54 -25.41 -8.21
C GLY A 80 -6.68 -24.13 -8.30
N VAL A 81 -6.73 -23.40 -9.42
CA VAL A 81 -5.97 -22.14 -9.57
C VAL A 81 -6.70 -21.00 -8.86
N VAL A 82 -5.99 -20.35 -7.96
CA VAL A 82 -6.51 -19.20 -7.21
C VAL A 82 -6.59 -17.98 -8.11
N GLY A 83 -7.76 -17.35 -8.13
CA GLY A 83 -8.05 -16.06 -8.74
C GLY A 83 -8.54 -15.05 -7.73
N ALA A 84 -8.77 -13.84 -8.19
CA ALA A 84 -9.34 -12.74 -7.41
C ALA A 84 -10.37 -11.97 -8.23
N GLU A 85 -11.45 -11.53 -7.61
CA GLU A 85 -12.52 -10.78 -8.25
C GLU A 85 -13.06 -9.71 -7.30
N ALA A 86 -13.36 -8.53 -7.82
CA ALA A 86 -14.04 -7.46 -7.10
C ALA A 86 -15.13 -6.86 -8.00
N ASP A 87 -16.34 -6.74 -7.51
CA ASP A 87 -17.50 -6.17 -8.22
C ASP A 87 -17.72 -6.76 -9.63
N GLY A 88 -17.51 -8.09 -9.77
CA GLY A 88 -17.65 -8.80 -11.04
C GLY A 88 -16.48 -8.63 -12.00
N LEU A 89 -15.41 -7.88 -11.62
CA LEU A 89 -14.21 -7.70 -12.42
C LEU A 89 -13.08 -8.61 -11.91
N LYS A 90 -12.47 -9.35 -12.83
CA LYS A 90 -11.30 -10.17 -12.51
C LYS A 90 -10.09 -9.28 -12.25
N LEU A 91 -9.41 -9.57 -11.14
CA LEU A 91 -8.13 -8.96 -10.79
C LEU A 91 -7.00 -9.96 -11.08
N ASP A 92 -5.81 -9.42 -11.37
CA ASP A 92 -4.61 -10.25 -11.48
C ASP A 92 -4.23 -10.78 -10.08
N PRO A 93 -4.27 -12.08 -9.83
CA PRO A 93 -3.89 -12.65 -8.53
C PRO A 93 -2.39 -12.47 -8.23
N GLY A 94 -1.58 -12.16 -9.24
CA GLY A 94 -0.18 -11.82 -9.12
C GLY A 94 0.10 -10.33 -8.91
N ALA A 95 -0.93 -9.47 -8.89
CA ALA A 95 -0.76 -8.04 -8.64
C ALA A 95 -0.16 -7.79 -7.25
N TYR A 96 0.64 -6.73 -7.14
CA TYR A 96 1.10 -6.26 -5.83
C TYR A 96 0.00 -5.49 -5.13
N VAL A 97 -0.08 -5.70 -3.81
CA VAL A 97 -0.98 -4.97 -2.93
C VAL A 97 -0.24 -4.36 -1.76
N SER A 98 -0.70 -3.18 -1.35
CA SER A 98 -0.31 -2.56 -0.10
C SER A 98 -1.08 -3.22 1.05
N MET A 99 -0.33 -3.57 2.09
CA MET A 99 -0.85 -4.02 3.38
C MET A 99 -0.47 -3.02 4.48
N ASN A 100 -0.37 -1.72 4.15
CA ASN A 100 0.08 -0.65 5.03
C ASN A 100 1.50 -0.83 5.60
N PHE A 101 2.39 -1.46 4.82
CA PHE A 101 3.78 -1.59 5.19
C PHE A 101 4.65 -0.65 4.34
N TRP A 102 4.93 0.54 4.85
CA TRP A 102 5.59 1.62 4.16
C TRP A 102 6.89 2.02 4.82
N GLY A 103 7.88 2.42 4.02
CA GLY A 103 9.17 2.94 4.47
C GLY A 103 9.44 4.35 3.97
N PHE A 104 9.89 5.21 4.87
CA PHE A 104 10.19 6.61 4.63
C PHE A 104 11.64 6.90 4.99
N PRO A 105 12.47 7.43 4.07
CA PRO A 105 13.88 7.72 4.34
C PRO A 105 14.03 8.87 5.34
N ALA A 106 15.23 8.98 5.91
CA ALA A 106 15.51 9.88 7.03
C ALA A 106 15.48 11.36 6.68
N LYS A 107 15.66 11.74 5.40
CA LYS A 107 15.97 13.13 5.07
C LYS A 107 15.63 13.48 3.64
N GLU A 108 14.75 14.41 3.51
CA GLU A 108 14.56 15.18 2.30
C GLU A 108 15.31 16.51 2.45
N ARG A 109 16.32 16.75 1.61
CA ARG A 109 17.13 17.99 1.69
C ARG A 109 16.36 19.21 1.21
N HIS A 110 15.34 19.04 0.37
CA HIS A 110 14.65 20.12 -0.36
C HIS A 110 13.11 20.04 -0.33
N ASN A 111 12.54 19.07 0.37
CA ASN A 111 11.09 18.95 0.54
C ASN A 111 10.70 18.86 2.01
N PRO A 112 9.47 19.25 2.36
CA PRO A 112 8.95 19.00 3.70
C PRO A 112 9.00 17.49 3.97
N ALA A 113 9.48 17.15 5.17
CA ALA A 113 9.50 15.77 5.61
C ALA A 113 8.09 15.16 5.45
N PHE A 114 8.01 13.87 5.13
CA PHE A 114 6.73 13.19 4.94
C PHE A 114 5.73 13.44 6.10
N LEU A 115 6.25 13.58 7.33
CA LEU A 115 5.40 13.91 8.49
C LEU A 115 4.70 15.27 8.35
N THR A 116 5.34 16.27 7.74
CA THR A 116 4.71 17.57 7.47
C THR A 116 3.60 17.42 6.42
N VAL A 117 3.86 16.64 5.35
CA VAL A 117 2.85 16.36 4.32
C VAL A 117 1.66 15.60 4.92
N LEU A 118 1.93 14.65 5.81
CA LEU A 118 0.90 13.89 6.52
C LEU A 118 0.04 14.81 7.41
N GLU A 119 0.69 15.71 8.16
CA GLU A 119 0.01 16.67 9.04
C GLU A 119 -0.87 17.65 8.26
N GLU A 120 -0.34 18.24 7.19
CA GLU A 120 -1.07 19.16 6.33
C GLU A 120 -2.27 18.45 5.67
N GLY A 121 -2.07 17.27 5.12
CA GLY A 121 -3.12 16.47 4.51
C GLY A 121 -4.19 16.04 5.52
N PHE A 122 -3.79 15.69 6.75
CA PHE A 122 -4.74 15.37 7.82
C PHE A 122 -5.59 16.57 8.22
N ARG A 123 -4.99 17.76 8.28
CA ARG A 123 -5.73 19.01 8.57
C ARG A 123 -6.79 19.27 7.49
N ASP A 124 -6.40 19.16 6.23
CA ASP A 124 -7.30 19.31 5.09
C ASP A 124 -8.45 18.30 5.13
N PHE A 125 -8.14 17.03 5.39
CA PHE A 125 -9.13 15.97 5.57
C PHE A 125 -10.11 16.28 6.71
N PHE A 126 -9.59 16.71 7.85
CA PHE A 126 -10.42 17.03 9.01
C PHE A 126 -11.37 18.19 8.75
N GLU A 127 -10.94 19.20 7.98
CA GLU A 127 -11.76 20.36 7.63
C GLU A 127 -12.78 20.08 6.52
N LYS A 128 -12.47 19.20 5.57
CA LYS A 128 -13.26 19.00 4.35
C LYS A 128 -14.06 17.70 4.35
N ASP A 129 -13.43 16.60 4.71
CA ASP A 129 -14.02 15.25 4.55
C ASP A 129 -14.78 14.80 5.80
N VAL A 130 -14.26 15.10 6.98
CA VAL A 130 -14.92 14.73 8.25
C VAL A 130 -16.32 15.34 8.37
N PRO A 131 -16.57 16.64 8.07
CA PRO A 131 -17.92 17.20 8.13
C PRO A 131 -18.90 16.55 7.17
N ALA A 132 -18.41 16.05 6.03
CA ALA A 132 -19.23 15.37 5.02
C ALA A 132 -19.65 13.96 5.43
N ASN A 133 -18.88 13.28 6.29
CA ASN A 133 -19.13 11.91 6.72
C ASN A 133 -18.57 11.61 8.12
N LEU A 134 -19.12 12.22 9.14
CA LEU A 134 -18.64 12.18 10.53
C LEU A 134 -18.41 10.79 11.12
N GLN A 135 -19.12 9.77 10.65
CA GLN A 135 -19.07 8.42 11.24
C GLN A 135 -18.15 7.45 10.48
N LYS A 136 -17.79 7.76 9.23
CA LYS A 136 -17.08 6.85 8.34
C LYS A 136 -15.90 7.49 7.61
N ALA A 137 -15.59 8.76 7.91
CA ALA A 137 -14.43 9.41 7.31
C ALA A 137 -13.15 8.76 7.85
N GLU A 138 -12.30 8.29 6.96
CA GLU A 138 -11.02 7.65 7.27
C GLU A 138 -9.89 8.31 6.48
N TYR A 139 -8.82 8.72 7.16
CA TYR A 139 -7.63 9.25 6.52
C TYR A 139 -6.67 8.12 6.19
N LEU A 140 -6.84 7.53 5.02
CA LEU A 140 -6.12 6.33 4.59
C LEU A 140 -4.76 6.69 3.99
N LEU A 141 -3.68 6.11 4.53
CA LEU A 141 -2.31 6.31 4.04
C LEU A 141 -2.14 5.93 2.56
N PRO A 142 -2.70 4.82 2.05
CA PRO A 142 -2.64 4.50 0.62
C PRO A 142 -3.30 5.57 -0.27
N THR A 143 -4.39 6.17 0.19
CA THR A 143 -5.08 7.24 -0.54
C THR A 143 -4.23 8.51 -0.63
N LEU A 144 -3.59 8.91 0.47
CA LEU A 144 -2.66 10.04 0.49
C LEU A 144 -1.48 9.79 -0.48
N ILE A 145 -0.81 8.63 -0.35
CA ILE A 145 0.33 8.29 -1.20
C ILE A 145 -0.08 8.21 -2.67
N GLY A 146 -1.23 7.64 -2.99
CA GLY A 146 -1.79 7.63 -4.34
C GLY A 146 -2.01 9.04 -4.90
N GLY A 147 -2.47 9.98 -4.08
CA GLY A 147 -2.56 11.40 -4.44
C GLY A 147 -1.19 12.00 -4.76
N LEU A 148 -0.20 11.79 -3.88
CA LEU A 148 1.17 12.27 -4.09
C LEU A 148 1.82 11.69 -5.35
N LEU A 149 1.56 10.42 -5.67
CA LEU A 149 2.03 9.77 -6.90
C LEU A 149 1.45 10.44 -8.15
N ARG A 150 0.13 10.63 -8.19
CA ARG A 150 -0.56 11.29 -9.32
C ARG A 150 -0.11 12.72 -9.54
N ASP A 151 0.22 13.42 -8.45
CA ASP A 151 0.75 14.79 -8.48
C ASP A 151 2.25 14.86 -8.82
N GLY A 152 2.95 13.72 -8.98
CA GLY A 152 4.40 13.65 -9.19
C GLY A 152 5.21 14.14 -7.98
N LYS A 153 4.62 14.09 -6.79
CA LYS A 153 5.24 14.56 -5.54
C LYS A 153 6.02 13.49 -4.80
N CYS A 154 5.90 12.24 -5.18
CA CYS A 154 6.71 11.14 -4.66
C CYS A 154 6.92 10.04 -5.71
N THR A 155 7.88 9.17 -5.45
CA THR A 155 8.06 7.89 -6.12
C THR A 155 7.91 6.78 -5.09
N VAL A 156 7.31 5.65 -5.46
CA VAL A 156 7.16 4.53 -4.54
C VAL A 156 7.74 3.27 -5.16
N LYS A 157 8.81 2.78 -4.55
CA LYS A 157 9.43 1.51 -4.92
C LYS A 157 8.72 0.34 -4.26
N VAL A 158 8.38 -0.68 -5.03
CA VAL A 158 7.88 -1.95 -4.49
C VAL A 158 9.04 -2.83 -4.09
N LEU A 159 9.02 -3.28 -2.87
CA LEU A 159 9.87 -4.33 -2.33
C LEU A 159 9.03 -5.60 -2.26
N GLU A 160 9.08 -6.39 -3.32
CA GLU A 160 8.29 -7.63 -3.42
C GLU A 160 8.61 -8.56 -2.27
N THR A 161 7.58 -9.13 -1.65
CA THR A 161 7.70 -10.21 -0.68
C THR A 161 6.79 -11.37 -1.04
N ASN A 162 7.29 -12.59 -0.81
CA ASN A 162 6.51 -13.82 -0.91
C ASN A 162 5.90 -14.25 0.43
N ASP A 163 6.08 -13.44 1.47
CA ASP A 163 5.48 -13.70 2.77
C ASP A 163 3.96 -13.77 2.67
N ASN A 164 3.36 -14.59 3.52
CA ASN A 164 1.93 -14.57 3.75
C ASN A 164 1.61 -13.47 4.76
N TRP A 165 0.58 -12.72 4.45
CA TRP A 165 0.01 -11.75 5.38
C TRP A 165 -1.30 -12.30 5.95
N PHE A 166 -1.55 -12.02 7.22
CA PHE A 166 -2.86 -12.20 7.84
C PHE A 166 -3.05 -11.16 8.96
N GLY A 167 -4.26 -10.59 8.99
CA GLY A 167 -4.74 -9.71 10.05
C GLY A 167 -5.41 -10.51 11.15
N VAL A 168 -5.41 -9.96 12.34
CA VAL A 168 -6.06 -10.53 13.53
C VAL A 168 -7.50 -10.02 13.65
#